data_981eb38087de9263041b4ca27ae1f346
#
_entry.id   981eb38087de9263041b4ca27ae1f346
#
_cell.length_a   1.000
_cell.length_b   1.000
_cell.length_c   1.000
_cell.angle_alpha   90.00
_cell.angle_beta   90.00
_cell.angle_gamma   90.00
#
_symmetry.space_group_name_H-M   'P 1'
#
loop_
_entity.id
_entity.type
_entity.pdbx_description
1 polymer ?
#
loop_
_entity_poly.entity_id
_entity_poly.type
_entity_poly.pdbx_seq_one_letter_code
_entity_poly.pdbx_strand_id
1 'polypeptide(L)'
;MRGLFTAGILDVMMEHDIKVDGIVGVSAGACFGCNYVSRQIGRALRYNMNMKDDPRYMGIRSLIRSGNLMDAEFAYHTLPDEIDPFDKKTFAQSSTEFHVVCTDVITGDPVYKRLTAPVDYEFMEWIRASSALPLVSHPVELDGRLLLDGGMSDSIPLKYFQKQGFEHNIVILTQPLGFTKKRTKLMPLFRAFMKKYPAVIELMNRRHIMYNAQLEYLAHEQQAGRATLIAPDDTLPIGRTQQSGKRMQLVYKMGREAAEKAFSL
;
A
#
# COMPACT_ATOMS: atom_id res chain seq x y z
N MET A 1 8.41 -0.34 -4.76
CA MET A 1 9.09 0.96 -4.58
C MET A 1 8.34 2.18 -5.14
N ARG A 2 7.36 2.01 -6.04
CA ARG A 2 6.51 3.14 -6.49
C ARG A 2 5.76 3.86 -5.37
N GLY A 3 5.42 3.17 -4.28
CA GLY A 3 4.80 3.77 -3.10
C GLY A 3 5.61 4.87 -2.42
N LEU A 4 6.93 5.00 -2.70
CA LEU A 4 7.72 6.11 -2.19
C LEU A 4 7.24 7.49 -2.69
N PHE A 5 6.53 7.53 -3.82
CA PHE A 5 5.77 8.72 -4.24
C PHE A 5 4.72 9.09 -3.18
N THR A 6 3.94 8.11 -2.72
CA THR A 6 2.97 8.32 -1.63
C THR A 6 3.67 8.73 -0.32
N ALA A 7 4.81 8.12 0.00
CA ALA A 7 5.58 8.49 1.20
C ALA A 7 6.02 9.95 1.18
N GLY A 8 6.49 10.45 0.02
CA GLY A 8 6.86 11.86 -0.14
C GLY A 8 5.68 12.81 0.09
N ILE A 9 4.49 12.45 -0.39
CA ILE A 9 3.27 13.23 -0.17
C ILE A 9 2.90 13.25 1.32
N LEU A 10 2.88 12.07 1.97
CA LEU A 10 2.53 11.95 3.38
C LEU A 10 3.49 12.74 4.29
N ASP A 11 4.78 12.76 3.94
CA ASP A 11 5.77 13.52 4.71
C ASP A 11 5.52 15.04 4.59
N VAL A 12 5.21 15.56 3.39
CA VAL A 12 4.82 16.97 3.21
C VAL A 12 3.55 17.29 4.00
N MET A 13 2.55 16.40 3.96
CA MET A 13 1.32 16.57 4.75
C MET A 13 1.63 16.67 6.26
N MET A 14 2.56 15.84 6.78
CA MET A 14 2.97 15.91 8.18
C MET A 14 3.75 17.18 8.52
N GLU A 15 4.67 17.61 7.65
CA GLU A 15 5.50 18.80 7.82
C GLU A 15 4.65 20.07 7.87
N HIS A 16 3.58 20.12 7.09
CA HIS A 16 2.65 21.27 7.04
C HIS A 16 1.39 21.09 7.90
N ASP A 17 1.38 20.11 8.79
CA ASP A 17 0.28 19.79 9.71
C ASP A 17 -1.10 19.63 9.00
N ILE A 18 -1.09 19.14 7.76
CA ILE A 18 -2.32 18.81 7.03
C ILE A 18 -2.90 17.55 7.67
N LYS A 19 -4.02 17.69 8.36
CA LYS A 19 -4.69 16.62 9.12
C LYS A 19 -5.77 15.96 8.30
N VAL A 20 -5.94 14.66 8.53
CA VAL A 20 -7.03 13.85 7.98
C VAL A 20 -7.66 13.03 9.11
N ASP A 21 -8.98 12.82 9.02
CA ASP A 21 -9.73 12.05 10.03
C ASP A 21 -9.49 10.55 9.90
N GLY A 22 -9.13 10.09 8.69
CA GLY A 22 -8.83 8.70 8.45
C GLY A 22 -7.92 8.45 7.25
N ILE A 23 -7.29 7.29 7.24
CA ILE A 23 -6.47 6.78 6.13
C ILE A 23 -6.90 5.35 5.82
N VAL A 24 -7.06 5.04 4.54
CA VAL A 24 -7.17 3.67 4.06
C VAL A 24 -6.00 3.34 3.15
N GLY A 25 -5.17 2.38 3.57
CA GLY A 25 -3.98 1.95 2.85
C GLY A 25 -4.16 0.60 2.17
N VAL A 26 -3.61 0.46 0.97
CA VAL A 26 -3.54 -0.80 0.21
C VAL A 26 -2.09 -1.09 -0.11
N SER A 27 -1.58 -2.28 0.26
CA SER A 27 -0.21 -2.68 -0.07
C SER A 27 0.82 -1.67 0.46
N ALA A 28 1.65 -1.07 -0.40
CA ALA A 28 2.57 -0.01 0.01
C ALA A 28 1.87 1.17 0.72
N GLY A 29 0.60 1.46 0.38
CA GLY A 29 -0.19 2.47 1.07
C GLY A 29 -0.48 2.11 2.53
N ALA A 30 -0.64 0.83 2.86
CA ALA A 30 -0.74 0.36 4.25
C ALA A 30 0.60 0.51 4.98
N CYS A 31 1.70 0.06 4.35
CA CYS A 31 3.05 0.14 4.93
C CYS A 31 3.52 1.58 5.19
N PHE A 32 3.06 2.55 4.41
CA PHE A 32 3.51 3.94 4.53
C PHE A 32 2.50 4.84 5.26
N GLY A 33 1.21 4.55 5.12
CA GLY A 33 0.14 5.29 5.80
C GLY A 33 0.24 5.21 7.32
N CYS A 34 0.68 4.09 7.89
CA CYS A 34 0.88 3.97 9.34
C CYS A 34 1.93 4.98 9.88
N ASN A 35 2.95 5.34 9.06
CA ASN A 35 3.96 6.35 9.46
C ASN A 35 3.37 7.76 9.53
N TYR A 36 2.36 8.07 8.73
CA TYR A 36 1.62 9.33 8.86
C TYR A 36 0.89 9.38 10.21
N VAL A 37 0.17 8.32 10.58
CA VAL A 37 -0.56 8.23 11.86
C VAL A 37 0.39 8.31 13.06
N SER A 38 1.58 7.71 12.97
CA SER A 38 2.63 7.79 14.00
C SER A 38 3.52 9.03 13.88
N ARG A 39 3.24 9.96 12.95
CA ARG A 39 3.99 11.22 12.76
C ARG A 39 5.48 11.02 12.50
N GLN A 40 5.88 9.93 11.87
CA GLN A 40 7.29 9.59 11.63
C GLN A 40 7.76 10.04 10.23
N ILE A 41 8.01 11.34 10.09
CA ILE A 41 8.51 11.97 8.86
C ILE A 41 9.82 11.29 8.39
N GLY A 42 9.91 11.01 7.10
CA GLY A 42 11.08 10.41 6.46
C GLY A 42 11.29 8.92 6.75
N ARG A 43 10.53 8.32 7.68
CA ARG A 43 10.75 6.92 8.08
C ARG A 43 10.62 5.96 6.90
N ALA A 44 9.58 6.13 6.05
CA ALA A 44 9.34 5.25 4.92
C ALA A 44 10.52 5.26 3.91
N LEU A 45 11.08 6.43 3.61
CA LEU A 45 12.28 6.52 2.76
C LEU A 45 13.51 5.94 3.47
N ARG A 46 13.72 6.30 4.73
CA ARG A 46 14.91 5.93 5.52
C ARG A 46 15.11 4.42 5.59
N TYR A 47 14.10 3.66 6.04
CA TYR A 47 14.27 2.21 6.14
C TYR A 47 14.40 1.53 4.76
N ASN A 48 13.69 2.00 3.74
CA ASN A 48 13.85 1.46 2.39
C ASN A 48 15.26 1.71 1.83
N MET A 49 15.84 2.88 2.10
CA MET A 49 17.21 3.20 1.69
C MET A 49 18.26 2.39 2.45
N ASN A 50 18.08 2.24 3.76
CA ASN A 50 19.02 1.53 4.61
C ASN A 50 19.01 0.01 4.35
N MET A 51 17.83 -0.53 4.06
CA MET A 51 17.64 -1.97 3.86
C MET A 51 17.72 -2.43 2.40
N LYS A 52 17.97 -1.53 1.44
CA LYS A 52 17.94 -1.87 -0.01
C LYS A 52 18.91 -2.98 -0.42
N ASP A 53 20.03 -3.10 0.28
CA ASP A 53 21.08 -4.09 0.00
C ASP A 53 21.07 -5.25 1.01
N ASP A 54 20.17 -5.22 2.00
CA ASP A 54 20.04 -6.29 3.00
C ASP A 54 19.25 -7.47 2.40
N PRO A 55 19.87 -8.66 2.28
CA PRO A 55 19.23 -9.83 1.67
C PRO A 55 18.05 -10.38 2.50
N ARG A 56 17.89 -9.95 3.75
CA ARG A 56 16.75 -10.28 4.61
C ARG A 56 15.53 -9.41 4.28
N TYR A 57 15.76 -8.18 3.79
CA TYR A 57 14.65 -7.24 3.55
C TYR A 57 13.81 -7.63 2.34
N MET A 58 14.43 -7.78 1.17
CA MET A 58 13.72 -8.13 -0.06
C MET A 58 14.68 -8.76 -1.08
N GLY A 59 14.27 -9.83 -1.75
CA GLY A 59 15.01 -10.36 -2.86
C GLY A 59 14.79 -11.85 -3.12
N ILE A 60 15.50 -12.37 -4.15
CA ILE A 60 15.42 -13.78 -4.56
C ILE A 60 15.89 -14.70 -3.42
N ARG A 61 16.87 -14.29 -2.61
CA ARG A 61 17.34 -15.09 -1.47
C ARG A 61 16.24 -15.27 -0.43
N SER A 62 15.48 -14.22 -0.11
CA SER A 62 14.33 -14.32 0.78
C SER A 62 13.26 -15.25 0.18
N LEU A 63 12.94 -15.07 -1.11
CA LEU A 63 11.96 -15.91 -1.80
C LEU A 63 12.32 -17.40 -1.77
N ILE A 64 13.60 -17.77 -2.00
CA ILE A 64 14.06 -19.16 -1.94
C ILE A 64 14.00 -19.70 -0.51
N ARG A 65 14.38 -18.89 0.49
CA ARG A 65 14.47 -19.33 1.89
C ARG A 65 13.10 -19.45 2.56
N SER A 66 12.21 -18.50 2.35
CA SER A 66 10.96 -18.36 3.10
C SER A 66 9.69 -18.48 2.25
N GLY A 67 9.82 -18.58 0.92
CA GLY A 67 8.68 -18.51 0.00
C GLY A 67 8.09 -17.10 -0.14
N ASN A 68 8.70 -16.12 0.52
CA ASN A 68 8.27 -14.71 0.48
C ASN A 68 9.37 -13.84 -0.12
N LEU A 69 9.01 -12.94 -1.04
CA LEU A 69 9.95 -11.98 -1.64
C LEU A 69 10.54 -11.03 -0.59
N MET A 70 9.74 -10.62 0.40
CA MET A 70 10.17 -9.96 1.62
C MET A 70 10.15 -10.98 2.75
N ASP A 71 11.21 -11.04 3.53
CA ASP A 71 11.21 -11.84 4.75
C ASP A 71 10.22 -11.25 5.74
N ALA A 72 9.19 -12.03 6.07
CA ALA A 72 8.05 -11.55 6.84
C ALA A 72 8.46 -11.11 8.25
N GLU A 73 9.22 -11.97 8.95
CA GLU A 73 9.68 -11.68 10.31
C GLU A 73 10.61 -10.46 10.34
N PHE A 74 11.56 -10.40 9.41
CA PHE A 74 12.49 -9.28 9.36
C PHE A 74 11.79 -7.96 9.03
N ALA A 75 10.97 -7.92 7.96
CA ALA A 75 10.43 -6.67 7.45
C ALA A 75 9.27 -6.09 8.27
N TYR A 76 8.49 -6.96 8.94
CA TYR A 76 7.27 -6.53 9.65
C TYR A 76 7.38 -6.64 11.18
N HIS A 77 8.44 -7.26 11.71
CA HIS A 77 8.65 -7.38 13.16
C HIS A 77 10.04 -6.86 13.57
N THR A 78 11.13 -7.49 13.15
CA THR A 78 12.47 -7.05 13.54
C THR A 78 12.77 -5.60 13.15
N LEU A 79 12.43 -5.20 11.91
CA LEU A 79 12.69 -3.84 11.44
C LEU A 79 11.92 -2.77 12.24
N PRO A 80 10.59 -2.88 12.42
CA PRO A 80 9.83 -1.87 13.17
C PRO A 80 10.02 -1.95 14.70
N ASP A 81 10.54 -3.03 15.24
CA ASP A 81 10.76 -3.14 16.68
C ASP A 81 12.20 -2.78 17.09
N GLU A 82 13.22 -3.11 16.26
CA GLU A 82 14.63 -3.03 16.67
C GLU A 82 15.48 -2.11 15.78
N ILE A 83 15.27 -2.10 14.46
CA ILE A 83 16.20 -1.45 13.52
C ILE A 83 15.80 0.00 13.21
N ASP A 84 14.53 0.22 12.91
CA ASP A 84 13.93 1.54 12.69
C ASP A 84 12.59 1.58 13.43
N PRO A 85 12.61 1.80 14.76
CA PRO A 85 11.45 1.62 15.62
C PRO A 85 10.22 2.40 15.18
N PHE A 86 9.09 1.69 15.17
CA PHE A 86 7.79 2.28 14.92
C PHE A 86 7.27 2.96 16.20
N ASP A 87 6.84 4.21 16.11
CA ASP A 87 6.30 4.92 17.26
C ASP A 87 4.87 4.46 17.58
N LYS A 88 4.79 3.34 18.29
CA LYS A 88 3.55 2.71 18.73
C LYS A 88 2.73 3.65 19.64
N LYS A 89 3.42 4.48 20.44
CA LYS A 89 2.76 5.41 21.37
C LYS A 89 2.06 6.54 20.64
N THR A 90 2.74 7.21 19.72
CA THR A 90 2.14 8.29 18.91
C THR A 90 1.00 7.74 18.06
N PHE A 91 1.16 6.55 17.45
CA PHE A 91 0.08 5.89 16.74
C PHE A 91 -1.15 5.68 17.63
N ALA A 92 -0.96 5.12 18.83
CA ALA A 92 -2.06 4.85 19.76
C ALA A 92 -2.79 6.10 20.27
N GLN A 93 -2.12 7.25 20.29
CA GLN A 93 -2.67 8.53 20.70
C GLN A 93 -3.32 9.33 19.56
N SER A 94 -3.16 8.89 18.33
CA SER A 94 -3.73 9.57 17.16
C SER A 94 -5.25 9.41 17.11
N SER A 95 -5.94 10.49 16.74
CA SER A 95 -7.37 10.46 16.42
C SER A 95 -7.64 10.01 14.98
N THR A 96 -6.61 9.95 14.13
CA THR A 96 -6.75 9.52 12.74
C THR A 96 -7.04 8.02 12.66
N GLU A 97 -8.18 7.65 12.09
CA GLU A 97 -8.50 6.24 11.86
C GLU A 97 -7.59 5.63 10.81
N PHE A 98 -7.14 4.40 11.05
CA PHE A 98 -6.28 3.71 10.10
C PHE A 98 -6.90 2.38 9.65
N HIS A 99 -7.15 2.27 8.34
CA HIS A 99 -7.75 1.11 7.70
C HIS A 99 -6.79 0.49 6.71
N VAL A 100 -6.79 -0.84 6.63
CA VAL A 100 -6.05 -1.59 5.62
C VAL A 100 -6.99 -2.47 4.80
N VAL A 101 -6.61 -2.73 3.57
CA VAL A 101 -7.37 -3.60 2.67
C VAL A 101 -6.55 -4.84 2.38
N CYS A 102 -7.17 -6.00 2.56
CA CYS A 102 -6.65 -7.31 2.16
C CYS A 102 -7.62 -7.98 1.18
N THR A 103 -7.20 -9.08 0.59
CA THR A 103 -8.07 -9.93 -0.24
C THR A 103 -8.17 -11.31 0.38
N ASP A 104 -9.37 -11.79 0.67
CA ASP A 104 -9.61 -13.18 1.05
C ASP A 104 -9.36 -14.09 -0.16
N VAL A 105 -8.42 -15.02 -0.04
CA VAL A 105 -8.03 -15.88 -1.19
C VAL A 105 -9.04 -16.97 -1.50
N ILE A 106 -9.96 -17.27 -0.58
CA ILE A 106 -10.98 -18.29 -0.75
C ILE A 106 -12.19 -17.72 -1.50
N THR A 107 -12.67 -16.55 -1.07
CA THR A 107 -13.86 -15.91 -1.66
C THR A 107 -13.50 -14.93 -2.80
N GLY A 108 -12.30 -14.33 -2.75
CA GLY A 108 -11.90 -13.24 -3.63
C GLY A 108 -12.40 -11.86 -3.17
N ASP A 109 -13.12 -11.78 -2.06
CA ASP A 109 -13.68 -10.52 -1.59
C ASP A 109 -12.62 -9.64 -0.92
N PRO A 110 -12.79 -8.30 -0.97
CA PRO A 110 -11.98 -7.40 -0.18
C PRO A 110 -12.33 -7.54 1.32
N VAL A 111 -11.30 -7.57 2.14
CA VAL A 111 -11.40 -7.53 3.61
C VAL A 111 -10.83 -6.21 4.07
N TYR A 112 -11.67 -5.41 4.72
CA TYR A 112 -11.30 -4.12 5.29
C TYR A 112 -11.13 -4.27 6.81
N LYS A 113 -9.99 -3.86 7.33
CA LYS A 113 -9.71 -3.89 8.77
C LYS A 113 -9.33 -2.50 9.25
N ARG A 114 -10.08 -1.98 10.21
CA ARG A 114 -9.65 -0.84 10.99
C ARG A 114 -8.63 -1.33 12.02
N LEU A 115 -7.43 -0.77 11.98
CA LEU A 115 -6.35 -1.07 12.91
C LEU A 115 -6.33 -0.04 14.03
N THR A 116 -6.35 -0.55 15.25
CA THR A 116 -6.35 0.24 16.49
C THR A 116 -5.23 -0.23 17.40
N ALA A 117 -4.89 0.56 18.42
CA ALA A 117 -3.99 0.10 19.48
C ALA A 117 -4.59 -1.13 20.21
N PRO A 118 -3.73 -2.03 20.75
CA PRO A 118 -2.28 -1.95 20.76
C PRO A 118 -1.64 -2.26 19.40
N VAL A 119 -0.50 -1.63 19.12
CA VAL A 119 0.33 -1.96 17.96
C VAL A 119 1.21 -3.15 18.35
N ASP A 120 0.67 -4.32 18.20
CA ASP A 120 1.28 -5.61 18.55
C ASP A 120 1.69 -6.41 17.29
N TYR A 121 1.97 -7.69 17.48
CA TYR A 121 2.33 -8.61 16.41
C TYR A 121 1.21 -8.71 15.36
N GLU A 122 -0.04 -8.88 15.79
CA GLU A 122 -1.18 -9.05 14.89
C GLU A 122 -1.43 -7.78 14.06
N PHE A 123 -1.26 -6.60 14.65
CA PHE A 123 -1.33 -5.33 13.92
C PHE A 123 -0.37 -5.31 12.72
N MET A 124 0.88 -5.72 12.92
CA MET A 124 1.88 -5.77 11.84
C MET A 124 1.57 -6.86 10.80
N GLU A 125 0.96 -7.96 11.22
CA GLU A 125 0.50 -9.02 10.32
C GLU A 125 -0.63 -8.55 9.39
N TRP A 126 -1.52 -7.67 9.83
CA TRP A 126 -2.52 -7.04 8.95
C TRP A 126 -1.86 -6.15 7.90
N ILE A 127 -0.83 -5.37 8.26
CA ILE A 127 -0.05 -4.59 7.29
C ILE A 127 0.66 -5.52 6.30
N ARG A 128 1.25 -6.62 6.80
CA ARG A 128 1.88 -7.65 5.99
C ARG A 128 0.89 -8.28 5.01
N ALA A 129 -0.29 -8.67 5.47
CA ALA A 129 -1.34 -9.27 4.65
C ALA A 129 -1.76 -8.34 3.51
N SER A 130 -1.96 -7.04 3.82
CA SER A 130 -2.30 -6.02 2.81
C SER A 130 -1.24 -5.88 1.71
N SER A 131 0.01 -6.24 1.98
CA SER A 131 1.13 -6.13 1.03
C SER A 131 1.70 -7.47 0.57
N ALA A 132 1.10 -8.59 0.95
CA ALA A 132 1.50 -9.93 0.54
C ALA A 132 1.11 -10.19 -0.92
N LEU A 133 2.05 -9.94 -1.84
CA LEU A 133 1.82 -10.10 -3.29
C LEU A 133 1.62 -11.56 -3.67
N PRO A 134 0.60 -11.90 -4.47
CA PRO A 134 0.42 -13.26 -4.97
C PRO A 134 1.62 -13.70 -5.82
N LEU A 135 1.88 -15.01 -5.88
CA LEU A 135 3.01 -15.67 -6.53
C LEU A 135 4.37 -15.51 -5.84
N VAL A 136 4.54 -14.49 -4.99
CA VAL A 136 5.82 -14.19 -4.33
C VAL A 136 5.67 -13.98 -2.81
N SER A 137 4.51 -14.33 -2.27
CA SER A 137 4.24 -14.36 -0.82
C SER A 137 3.25 -15.46 -0.49
N HIS A 138 3.38 -16.03 0.69
CA HIS A 138 2.36 -16.91 1.25
C HIS A 138 1.16 -16.09 1.74
N PRO A 139 -0.08 -16.63 1.63
CA PRO A 139 -1.23 -16.03 2.31
C PRO A 139 -0.98 -15.94 3.82
N VAL A 140 -1.52 -14.89 4.42
CA VAL A 140 -1.46 -14.62 5.86
C VAL A 140 -2.78 -15.06 6.48
N GLU A 141 -2.71 -15.85 7.53
CA GLU A 141 -3.91 -16.29 8.26
C GLU A 141 -4.22 -15.29 9.38
N LEU A 142 -5.38 -14.61 9.28
CA LEU A 142 -5.87 -13.64 10.25
C LEU A 142 -7.40 -13.71 10.31
N ASP A 143 -7.97 -13.61 11.49
CA ASP A 143 -9.42 -13.70 11.75
C ASP A 143 -10.07 -14.93 11.06
N GLY A 144 -9.37 -16.08 11.03
CA GLY A 144 -9.84 -17.31 10.38
C GLY A 144 -9.89 -17.26 8.85
N ARG A 145 -9.23 -16.30 8.22
CA ARG A 145 -9.16 -16.09 6.77
C ARG A 145 -7.73 -16.20 6.27
N LEU A 146 -7.58 -16.61 5.03
CA LEU A 146 -6.29 -16.58 4.32
C LEU A 146 -6.26 -15.33 3.43
N LEU A 147 -5.35 -14.40 3.72
CA LEU A 147 -5.33 -13.06 3.14
C LEU A 147 -4.09 -12.83 2.28
N LEU A 148 -4.27 -12.10 1.18
CA LEU A 148 -3.22 -11.54 0.33
C LEU A 148 -3.47 -10.05 0.06
N ASP A 149 -2.59 -9.43 -0.75
CA ASP A 149 -2.59 -8.00 -1.11
C ASP A 149 -3.99 -7.52 -1.53
N GLY A 150 -4.48 -6.48 -0.86
CA GLY A 150 -5.80 -5.90 -1.09
C GLY A 150 -5.99 -5.32 -2.49
N GLY A 151 -4.91 -4.93 -3.16
CA GLY A 151 -4.97 -4.40 -4.51
C GLY A 151 -5.40 -5.42 -5.58
N MET A 152 -5.68 -6.68 -5.22
CA MET A 152 -6.31 -7.65 -6.11
C MET A 152 -7.82 -7.43 -6.20
N SER A 153 -8.49 -7.19 -5.07
CA SER A 153 -9.95 -7.06 -4.94
C SER A 153 -10.42 -5.61 -4.88
N ASP A 154 -9.65 -4.72 -4.22
CA ASP A 154 -9.93 -3.28 -4.17
C ASP A 154 -8.62 -2.47 -4.15
N SER A 155 -8.24 -1.94 -5.32
CA SER A 155 -6.98 -1.20 -5.48
C SER A 155 -7.09 0.28 -5.08
N ILE A 156 -8.30 0.86 -5.13
CA ILE A 156 -8.60 2.27 -4.78
C ILE A 156 -9.89 2.26 -3.95
N PRO A 157 -9.80 2.06 -2.63
CA PRO A 157 -10.94 1.79 -1.75
C PRO A 157 -11.78 3.05 -1.42
N LEU A 158 -11.96 3.96 -2.38
CA LEU A 158 -12.70 5.20 -2.20
C LEU A 158 -14.15 4.94 -1.81
N LYS A 159 -14.83 4.01 -2.50
CA LYS A 159 -16.24 3.66 -2.20
C LYS A 159 -16.41 3.10 -0.80
N TYR A 160 -15.44 2.30 -0.34
CA TYR A 160 -15.44 1.80 1.03
C TYR A 160 -15.33 2.95 2.02
N PHE A 161 -14.38 3.86 1.80
CA PHE A 161 -14.10 4.93 2.72
C PHE A 161 -15.25 5.93 2.82
N GLN A 162 -15.88 6.25 1.69
CA GLN A 162 -17.11 7.07 1.68
C GLN A 162 -18.26 6.41 2.45
N LYS A 163 -18.41 5.08 2.39
CA LYS A 163 -19.42 4.35 3.18
C LYS A 163 -19.12 4.37 4.69
N GLN A 164 -17.86 4.63 5.09
CA GLN A 164 -17.50 4.83 6.49
C GLN A 164 -17.77 6.28 6.98
N GLY A 165 -18.26 7.17 6.11
CA GLY A 165 -18.57 8.54 6.46
C GLY A 165 -17.49 9.57 6.07
N PHE A 166 -16.42 9.15 5.43
CA PHE A 166 -15.37 10.06 4.93
C PHE A 166 -15.80 10.66 3.59
N GLU A 167 -16.47 11.81 3.62
CA GLU A 167 -17.10 12.42 2.44
C GLU A 167 -16.10 13.06 1.48
N HIS A 168 -15.07 13.74 2.01
CA HIS A 168 -14.01 14.37 1.24
C HIS A 168 -12.72 13.59 1.35
N ASN A 169 -12.18 13.16 0.20
CA ASN A 169 -11.05 12.24 0.18
C ASN A 169 -9.88 12.78 -0.62
N ILE A 170 -8.66 12.66 -0.09
CA ILE A 170 -7.42 12.83 -0.85
C ILE A 170 -7.00 11.45 -1.36
N VAL A 171 -6.99 11.27 -2.68
CA VAL A 171 -6.63 9.99 -3.30
C VAL A 171 -5.27 10.10 -3.96
N ILE A 172 -4.31 9.33 -3.46
CA ILE A 172 -2.93 9.31 -3.96
C ILE A 172 -2.75 8.10 -4.88
N LEU A 173 -2.48 8.35 -6.15
CA LEU A 173 -2.18 7.33 -7.14
C LEU A 173 -0.67 7.24 -7.40
N THR A 174 -0.19 6.04 -7.78
CA THR A 174 1.20 5.80 -8.21
C THR A 174 1.30 5.53 -9.72
N GLN A 175 0.26 5.88 -10.44
CA GLN A 175 0.17 5.86 -11.89
C GLN A 175 -0.32 7.24 -12.36
N PRO A 176 0.14 7.71 -13.53
CA PRO A 176 -0.27 9.02 -14.04
C PRO A 176 -1.76 9.04 -14.39
N LEU A 177 -2.30 10.25 -14.50
CA LEU A 177 -3.64 10.47 -15.03
C LEU A 177 -3.77 9.90 -16.45
N GLY A 178 -4.92 9.34 -16.77
CA GLY A 178 -5.14 8.69 -18.08
C GLY A 178 -4.55 7.29 -18.20
N PHE A 179 -3.89 6.78 -17.15
CA PHE A 179 -3.43 5.40 -17.15
C PHE A 179 -4.59 4.42 -17.26
N THR A 180 -4.47 3.50 -18.23
CA THR A 180 -5.41 2.38 -18.38
C THR A 180 -4.72 1.07 -18.08
N LYS A 181 -5.24 0.34 -17.11
CA LYS A 181 -4.69 -0.97 -16.73
C LYS A 181 -5.03 -2.01 -17.79
N LYS A 182 -4.02 -2.71 -18.27
CA LYS A 182 -4.17 -3.84 -19.19
C LYS A 182 -4.24 -5.16 -18.42
N ARG A 183 -4.87 -6.17 -19.04
CA ARG A 183 -4.87 -7.54 -18.52
C ARG A 183 -3.45 -8.03 -18.27
N THR A 184 -3.23 -8.70 -17.15
CA THR A 184 -1.90 -9.20 -16.81
C THR A 184 -1.44 -10.30 -17.75
N LYS A 185 -0.17 -10.25 -18.17
CA LYS A 185 0.48 -11.31 -18.95
C LYS A 185 0.87 -12.52 -18.09
N LEU A 186 0.77 -12.41 -16.76
CA LEU A 186 1.15 -13.47 -15.82
C LEU A 186 0.05 -14.51 -15.58
N MET A 187 -1.07 -14.46 -16.33
CA MET A 187 -2.18 -15.43 -16.15
C MET A 187 -1.77 -16.91 -16.21
N PRO A 188 -0.83 -17.33 -17.08
CA PRO A 188 -0.34 -18.72 -17.04
C PRO A 188 0.29 -19.10 -15.69
N LEU A 189 1.08 -18.19 -15.08
CA LEU A 189 1.68 -18.41 -13.76
C LEU A 189 0.62 -18.49 -12.65
N PHE A 190 -0.37 -17.60 -12.67
CA PHE A 190 -1.50 -17.67 -11.75
C PHE A 190 -2.22 -19.00 -11.83
N ARG A 191 -2.52 -19.48 -13.02
CA ARG A 191 -3.17 -20.78 -13.22
C ARG A 191 -2.30 -21.96 -12.75
N ALA A 192 -0.98 -21.86 -12.89
CA ALA A 192 -0.06 -22.92 -12.47
C ALA A 192 0.12 -22.96 -10.94
N PHE A 193 0.39 -21.82 -10.31
CA PHE A 193 0.81 -21.74 -8.91
C PHE A 193 -0.31 -21.44 -7.92
N MET A 194 -1.44 -20.86 -8.37
CA MET A 194 -2.55 -20.49 -7.49
C MET A 194 -3.75 -21.43 -7.64
N LYS A 195 -3.55 -22.68 -8.06
CA LYS A 195 -4.63 -23.67 -8.26
C LYS A 195 -5.50 -23.90 -7.03
N LYS A 196 -4.92 -23.78 -5.83
CA LYS A 196 -5.66 -23.89 -4.55
C LYS A 196 -6.63 -22.74 -4.33
N TYR A 197 -6.48 -21.62 -5.04
CA TYR A 197 -7.22 -20.39 -4.84
C TYR A 197 -7.84 -19.92 -6.17
N PRO A 198 -8.87 -20.60 -6.67
CA PRO A 198 -9.50 -20.25 -7.95
C PRO A 198 -10.06 -18.83 -7.98
N ALA A 199 -10.55 -18.31 -6.84
CA ALA A 199 -11.01 -16.94 -6.72
C ALA A 199 -9.89 -15.92 -7.04
N VAL A 200 -8.64 -16.17 -6.58
CA VAL A 200 -7.49 -15.32 -6.91
C VAL A 200 -7.21 -15.32 -8.41
N ILE A 201 -7.32 -16.49 -9.07
CA ILE A 201 -7.12 -16.59 -10.53
C ILE A 201 -8.15 -15.73 -11.26
N GLU A 202 -9.43 -15.81 -10.87
CA GLU A 202 -10.51 -15.04 -11.48
C GLU A 202 -10.35 -13.54 -11.21
N LEU A 203 -10.01 -13.15 -9.99
CA LEU A 203 -9.71 -11.75 -9.66
C LEU A 203 -8.59 -11.20 -10.55
N MET A 204 -7.47 -11.91 -10.67
CA MET A 204 -6.35 -11.45 -11.47
C MET A 204 -6.68 -11.38 -12.96
N ASN A 205 -7.58 -12.24 -13.44
CA ASN A 205 -8.10 -12.21 -14.79
C ASN A 205 -8.89 -10.94 -15.09
N ARG A 206 -9.69 -10.46 -14.11
CA ARG A 206 -10.57 -9.28 -14.22
C ARG A 206 -10.03 -8.01 -13.56
N ARG A 207 -8.89 -8.08 -12.88
CA ARG A 207 -8.33 -6.96 -12.11
C ARG A 207 -8.22 -5.66 -12.92
N HIS A 208 -7.94 -5.75 -14.21
CA HIS A 208 -7.85 -4.57 -15.08
C HIS A 208 -9.21 -3.90 -15.27
N ILE A 209 -10.30 -4.64 -15.33
CA ILE A 209 -11.67 -4.11 -15.44
C ILE A 209 -12.02 -3.37 -14.15
N MET A 210 -11.85 -4.01 -13.00
CA MET A 210 -12.11 -3.42 -11.69
C MET A 210 -11.31 -2.13 -11.48
N TYR A 211 -10.01 -2.16 -11.76
CA TYR A 211 -9.14 -1.00 -11.56
C TYR A 211 -9.54 0.17 -12.45
N ASN A 212 -9.87 -0.07 -13.71
CA ASN A 212 -10.28 0.99 -14.63
C ASN A 212 -11.64 1.59 -14.22
N ALA A 213 -12.59 0.76 -13.78
CA ALA A 213 -13.85 1.25 -13.22
C ALA A 213 -13.66 2.09 -11.95
N GLN A 214 -12.66 1.77 -11.12
CA GLN A 214 -12.29 2.60 -9.97
C GLN A 214 -11.71 3.95 -10.39
N LEU A 215 -10.90 3.99 -11.45
CA LEU A 215 -10.39 5.26 -12.00
C LEU A 215 -11.52 6.13 -12.59
N GLU A 216 -12.47 5.53 -13.28
CA GLU A 216 -13.66 6.24 -13.79
C GLU A 216 -14.49 6.82 -12.64
N TYR A 217 -14.74 6.01 -11.62
CA TYR A 217 -15.44 6.48 -10.42
C TYR A 217 -14.71 7.62 -9.73
N LEU A 218 -13.38 7.50 -9.57
CA LEU A 218 -12.55 8.55 -8.97
C LEU A 218 -12.61 9.85 -9.77
N ALA A 219 -12.57 9.79 -11.10
CA ALA A 219 -12.71 10.98 -11.96
C ALA A 219 -14.07 11.68 -11.77
N HIS A 220 -15.13 10.90 -11.62
CA HIS A 220 -16.47 11.43 -11.32
C HIS A 220 -16.50 12.12 -9.93
N GLU A 221 -15.92 11.48 -8.91
CA GLU A 221 -15.85 12.05 -7.54
C GLU A 221 -14.99 13.33 -7.48
N GLN A 222 -13.92 13.37 -8.29
CA GLN A 222 -13.11 14.58 -8.43
C GLN A 222 -13.90 15.73 -9.09
N GLN A 223 -14.62 15.46 -10.16
CA GLN A 223 -15.46 16.47 -10.80
C GLN A 223 -16.57 16.99 -9.90
N ALA A 224 -17.09 16.13 -9.04
CA ALA A 224 -18.10 16.48 -8.04
C ALA A 224 -17.53 17.18 -6.79
N GLY A 225 -16.23 17.43 -6.71
CA GLY A 225 -15.57 18.09 -5.58
C GLY A 225 -15.45 17.23 -4.31
N ARG A 226 -15.72 15.91 -4.39
CA ARG A 226 -15.65 14.98 -3.25
C ARG A 226 -14.31 14.25 -3.15
N ALA A 227 -13.44 14.37 -4.15
CA ALA A 227 -12.10 13.82 -4.12
C ALA A 227 -11.07 14.81 -4.66
N THR A 228 -9.95 14.95 -3.94
CA THR A 228 -8.73 15.60 -4.43
C THR A 228 -7.77 14.52 -4.89
N LEU A 229 -7.36 14.57 -6.14
CA LEU A 229 -6.51 13.56 -6.74
C LEU A 229 -5.07 14.05 -6.85
N ILE A 230 -4.14 13.29 -6.29
CA ILE A 230 -2.69 13.52 -6.43
C ILE A 230 -2.09 12.31 -7.16
N ALA A 231 -1.52 12.56 -8.33
CA ALA A 231 -0.93 11.55 -9.18
C ALA A 231 0.39 12.07 -9.79
N PRO A 232 1.33 11.19 -10.15
CA PRO A 232 2.52 11.63 -10.88
C PRO A 232 2.14 12.10 -12.28
N ASP A 233 2.84 13.11 -12.81
CA ASP A 233 2.61 13.64 -14.15
C ASP A 233 2.92 12.56 -15.23
N ASP A 234 3.96 11.73 -14.97
CA ASP A 234 4.39 10.65 -15.85
C ASP A 234 4.58 9.32 -15.10
N THR A 235 4.82 8.24 -15.86
CA THR A 235 5.17 6.94 -15.28
C THR A 235 6.40 7.04 -14.39
N LEU A 236 6.26 6.66 -13.12
CA LEU A 236 7.36 6.70 -12.16
C LEU A 236 8.56 5.85 -12.64
N PRO A 237 9.79 6.39 -12.59
CA PRO A 237 11.00 5.76 -13.14
C PRO A 237 11.51 4.59 -12.28
N ILE A 238 10.60 3.85 -11.64
CA ILE A 238 10.95 2.74 -10.74
C ILE A 238 9.92 1.60 -10.85
N GLY A 239 10.40 0.35 -10.84
CA GLY A 239 9.55 -0.84 -10.75
C GLY A 239 9.02 -1.08 -9.33
N ARG A 240 8.07 -2.02 -9.19
CA ARG A 240 7.46 -2.34 -7.88
C ARG A 240 8.48 -2.85 -6.86
N THR A 241 9.43 -3.68 -7.30
CA THR A 241 10.42 -4.38 -6.46
C THR A 241 11.84 -3.91 -6.70
N GLN A 242 12.03 -2.83 -7.47
CA GLN A 242 13.34 -2.32 -7.81
C GLN A 242 13.94 -1.50 -6.66
N GLN A 243 15.13 -1.86 -6.19
CA GLN A 243 15.82 -1.25 -5.05
C GLN A 243 17.00 -0.35 -5.48
N SER A 244 16.80 0.54 -6.43
CA SER A 244 17.80 1.53 -6.80
C SER A 244 17.70 2.77 -5.91
N GLY A 245 18.71 3.04 -5.06
CA GLY A 245 18.70 4.16 -4.13
C GLY A 245 18.45 5.51 -4.81
N LYS A 246 19.11 5.79 -5.94
CA LYS A 246 18.89 7.02 -6.72
C LYS A 246 17.45 7.15 -7.21
N ARG A 247 16.86 6.06 -7.72
CA ARG A 247 15.47 6.07 -8.21
C ARG A 247 14.47 6.16 -7.06
N MET A 248 14.74 5.55 -5.92
CA MET A 248 13.90 5.67 -4.72
C MET A 248 13.84 7.11 -4.23
N GLN A 249 14.99 7.79 -4.11
CA GLN A 249 15.06 9.21 -3.76
C GLN A 249 14.34 10.10 -4.77
N LEU A 250 14.53 9.85 -6.07
CA LEU A 250 13.86 10.60 -7.12
C LEU A 250 12.34 10.48 -7.01
N VAL A 251 11.82 9.25 -6.88
CA VAL A 251 10.37 9.01 -6.79
C VAL A 251 9.78 9.63 -5.52
N TYR A 252 10.49 9.57 -4.41
CA TYR A 252 10.09 10.24 -3.18
C TYR A 252 10.03 11.77 -3.37
N LYS A 253 11.06 12.37 -4.01
CA LYS A 253 11.09 13.80 -4.32
C LYS A 253 9.93 14.21 -5.23
N MET A 254 9.62 13.43 -6.28
CA MET A 254 8.45 13.66 -7.14
C MET A 254 7.15 13.67 -6.33
N GLY A 255 7.04 12.82 -5.31
CA GLY A 255 5.87 12.82 -4.40
C GLY A 255 5.78 14.10 -3.58
N ARG A 256 6.89 14.60 -3.08
CA ARG A 256 6.94 15.89 -2.34
C ARG A 256 6.49 17.05 -3.23
N GLU A 257 7.10 17.17 -4.42
CA GLU A 257 6.75 18.22 -5.40
C GLU A 257 5.26 18.18 -5.80
N ALA A 258 4.71 16.96 -5.95
CA ALA A 258 3.28 16.79 -6.25
C ALA A 258 2.39 17.24 -5.08
N ALA A 259 2.80 17.03 -3.83
CA ALA A 259 2.08 17.49 -2.65
C ALA A 259 2.14 19.02 -2.52
N GLU A 260 3.32 19.62 -2.66
CA GLU A 260 3.51 21.07 -2.62
C GLU A 260 2.60 21.77 -3.65
N LYS A 261 2.55 21.23 -4.88
CA LYS A 261 1.65 21.72 -5.94
C LYS A 261 0.18 21.54 -5.57
N ALA A 262 -0.21 20.37 -5.04
CA ALA A 262 -1.61 20.06 -4.75
C ALA A 262 -2.17 20.87 -3.58
N PHE A 263 -1.34 21.20 -2.61
CA PHE A 263 -1.72 21.98 -1.42
C PHE A 263 -1.34 23.46 -1.50
N SER A 264 -0.77 23.91 -2.61
CA SER A 264 -0.33 25.31 -2.84
C SER A 264 0.66 25.82 -1.77
N LEU A 265 1.66 24.98 -1.45
CA LEU A 265 2.69 25.21 -0.43
C LEU A 265 3.95 25.85 -1.03
#